data_a857ba94c4ca57e62e25dc37078c9c51
#
_entry.id   a857ba94c4ca57e62e25dc37078c9c51
#
_cell.length_a   1.000
_cell.length_b   1.000
_cell.length_c   1.000
_cell.angle_alpha   90.00
_cell.angle_beta   90.00
_cell.angle_gamma   90.00
#
_symmetry.space_group_name_H-M   'P 1'
#
loop_
_entity.id
_entity.type
_entity.pdbx_description
1 polymer ?
#
loop_
_entity_poly.entity_id
_entity_poly.type
_entity_poly.pdbx_seq_one_letter_code
_entity_poly.pdbx_strand_id
1 'polypeptide(L)'
;MTIKEIEDVFRRGDVTEDFLNTCKCDARKTVQAILRRYERTQQERARLYAMYAYERCAAERGHCIVAGVDEAGRGPLAGPVAVAAVILPQEYLLLRLNDSKKLSEKVREELYETIVSDAVSYHVELIDAETIDRMNILEATRKGMYDAVAALLPTPQEVLIDAVALPHLRMASQSIVKGDAKSASIAAASILAKVTRDRLMLTYDKEYPVYGFAQHKGYGTREHIEAIRKYGICPLHRKTFEPIRSMITNRKGCEYCAD
;
A
#
# COMPACT_ATOMS: atom_id res chain seq x y z
N MET A 1 17.88 36.64 -19.76
CA MET A 1 18.52 35.53 -19.02
C MET A 1 18.82 34.38 -19.98
N THR A 2 19.93 33.71 -19.77
CA THR A 2 20.29 32.47 -20.48
C THR A 2 19.49 31.31 -19.91
N ILE A 3 19.38 30.19 -20.64
CA ILE A 3 18.68 28.97 -20.14
C ILE A 3 19.33 28.45 -18.84
N LYS A 4 20.68 28.50 -18.79
CA LYS A 4 21.43 28.05 -17.60
C LYS A 4 21.11 28.89 -16.35
N GLU A 5 21.04 30.22 -16.50
CA GLU A 5 20.66 31.11 -15.40
C GLU A 5 19.24 30.83 -14.91
N ILE A 6 18.31 30.54 -15.84
CA ILE A 6 16.94 30.17 -15.48
C ILE A 6 16.91 28.83 -14.71
N GLU A 7 17.62 27.81 -15.19
CA GLU A 7 17.76 26.53 -14.49
C GLU A 7 18.36 26.70 -13.10
N ASP A 8 19.38 27.55 -12.95
CA ASP A 8 20.04 27.80 -11.67
C ASP A 8 19.11 28.49 -10.67
N VAL A 9 18.24 29.43 -11.08
CA VAL A 9 17.22 30.04 -10.22
C VAL A 9 16.22 28.99 -9.74
N PHE A 10 15.69 28.15 -10.62
CA PHE A 10 14.79 27.07 -10.22
C PHE A 10 15.46 26.05 -9.27
N ARG A 11 16.73 25.75 -9.49
CA ARG A 11 17.51 24.81 -8.64
C ARG A 11 17.76 25.37 -7.24
N ARG A 12 18.05 26.67 -7.12
CA ARG A 12 18.29 27.34 -5.83
C ARG A 12 17.02 27.57 -5.04
N GLY A 13 15.84 27.56 -5.70
CA GLY A 13 14.58 27.87 -5.09
C GLY A 13 14.27 29.37 -4.95
N ASP A 14 15.09 30.24 -5.53
CA ASP A 14 14.93 31.71 -5.50
C ASP A 14 13.86 32.18 -6.51
N VAL A 15 12.74 31.49 -6.55
CA VAL A 15 11.69 31.68 -7.55
C VAL A 15 10.69 32.72 -7.07
N THR A 16 10.74 33.93 -7.64
CA THR A 16 9.79 35.00 -7.39
C THR A 16 8.63 34.96 -8.38
N GLU A 17 7.52 35.63 -8.06
CA GLU A 17 6.36 35.74 -8.96
C GLU A 17 6.71 36.47 -10.27
N ASP A 18 7.52 37.54 -10.20
CA ASP A 18 8.00 38.28 -11.37
C ASP A 18 8.88 37.39 -12.27
N PHE A 19 9.73 36.58 -11.69
CA PHE A 19 10.55 35.60 -12.43
C PHE A 19 9.67 34.56 -13.14
N LEU A 20 8.64 34.03 -12.47
CA LEU A 20 7.67 33.10 -13.09
C LEU A 20 6.93 33.74 -14.24
N ASN A 21 6.49 35.00 -14.10
CA ASN A 21 5.81 35.75 -15.16
C ASN A 21 6.74 35.98 -16.37
N THR A 22 8.02 36.30 -16.11
CA THR A 22 9.03 36.39 -17.15
C THR A 22 9.22 35.06 -17.90
N CYS A 23 9.29 33.93 -17.18
CA CYS A 23 9.38 32.60 -17.79
C CYS A 23 8.12 32.21 -18.58
N LYS A 24 6.92 32.60 -18.12
CA LYS A 24 5.66 32.35 -18.83
C LYS A 24 5.61 33.08 -20.20
N CYS A 25 6.18 34.28 -20.27
CA CYS A 25 6.26 35.08 -21.49
C CYS A 25 7.38 34.63 -22.43
N ASP A 26 8.29 33.76 -22.01
CA ASP A 26 9.43 33.32 -22.80
C ASP A 26 9.00 32.27 -23.85
N ALA A 27 9.17 32.58 -25.13
CA ALA A 27 8.75 31.70 -26.23
C ALA A 27 9.66 30.47 -26.45
N ARG A 28 10.82 30.39 -25.77
CA ARG A 28 11.78 29.30 -25.92
C ARG A 28 11.19 27.99 -25.37
N LYS A 29 11.11 26.96 -26.19
CA LYS A 29 10.56 25.63 -25.83
C LYS A 29 11.22 25.04 -24.59
N THR A 30 12.55 25.23 -24.43
CA THR A 30 13.31 24.75 -23.28
C THR A 30 12.85 25.42 -21.98
N VAL A 31 12.67 26.75 -21.99
CA VAL A 31 12.18 27.51 -20.83
C VAL A 31 10.78 27.05 -20.44
N GLN A 32 9.89 26.86 -21.43
CA GLN A 32 8.54 26.34 -21.20
C GLN A 32 8.55 24.91 -20.64
N ALA A 33 9.54 24.08 -21.03
CA ALA A 33 9.67 22.72 -20.47
C ALA A 33 10.14 22.77 -19.00
N ILE A 34 11.07 23.63 -18.66
CA ILE A 34 11.57 23.86 -17.29
C ILE A 34 10.42 24.37 -16.41
N LEU A 35 9.68 25.38 -16.89
CA LEU A 35 8.53 25.95 -16.16
C LEU A 35 7.46 24.88 -15.87
N ARG A 36 7.05 24.11 -16.89
CA ARG A 36 6.07 23.02 -16.69
C ARG A 36 6.55 21.98 -15.68
N ARG A 37 7.85 21.64 -15.68
CA ARG A 37 8.41 20.71 -14.68
C ARG A 37 8.32 21.29 -13.27
N TYR A 38 8.66 22.56 -13.10
CA TYR A 38 8.55 23.26 -11.83
C TYR A 38 7.09 23.29 -11.34
N GLU A 39 6.14 23.70 -12.18
CA GLU A 39 4.71 23.75 -11.85
C GLU A 39 4.18 22.40 -11.42
N ARG A 40 4.53 21.33 -12.14
CA ARG A 40 4.18 19.95 -11.75
C ARG A 40 4.74 19.58 -10.37
N THR A 41 5.97 19.98 -10.10
CA THR A 41 6.60 19.72 -8.79
C THR A 41 5.88 20.47 -7.67
N GLN A 42 5.48 21.72 -7.90
CA GLN A 42 4.72 22.50 -6.90
C GLN A 42 3.31 21.91 -6.69
N GLN A 43 2.62 21.50 -7.73
CA GLN A 43 1.34 20.82 -7.65
C GLN A 43 1.46 19.51 -6.84
N GLU A 44 2.50 18.72 -7.08
CA GLU A 44 2.75 17.48 -6.36
C GLU A 44 3.07 17.73 -4.88
N ARG A 45 3.86 18.76 -4.56
CA ARG A 45 4.11 19.18 -3.17
C ARG A 45 2.82 19.60 -2.46
N ALA A 46 1.98 20.40 -3.12
CA ALA A 46 0.70 20.81 -2.57
C ALA A 46 -0.24 19.62 -2.34
N ARG A 47 -0.27 18.65 -3.26
CA ARG A 47 -1.03 17.41 -3.12
C ARG A 47 -0.55 16.58 -1.91
N LEU A 48 0.75 16.39 -1.79
CA LEU A 48 1.34 15.69 -0.64
C LEU A 48 1.07 16.41 0.68
N TYR A 49 1.21 17.72 0.69
CA TYR A 49 0.86 18.51 1.86
C TYR A 49 -0.61 18.29 2.29
N ALA A 50 -1.53 18.21 1.33
CA ALA A 50 -2.93 17.89 1.62
C ALA A 50 -3.09 16.46 2.16
N MET A 51 -2.31 15.48 1.70
CA MET A 51 -2.33 14.11 2.24
C MET A 51 -1.87 14.01 3.70
N TYR A 52 -1.11 14.96 4.21
CA TYR A 52 -0.72 15.02 5.64
C TYR A 52 -1.77 15.70 6.54
N ALA A 53 -2.97 15.97 6.06
CA ALA A 53 -3.98 16.68 6.83
C ALA A 53 -4.36 15.95 8.14
N TYR A 54 -4.50 14.62 8.10
CA TYR A 54 -4.84 13.81 9.27
C TYR A 54 -3.70 13.77 10.29
N GLU A 55 -2.47 13.61 9.82
CA GLU A 55 -1.26 13.62 10.64
C GLU A 55 -1.06 15.00 11.31
N ARG A 56 -1.30 16.10 10.58
CA ARG A 56 -1.26 17.45 11.16
C ARG A 56 -2.36 17.66 12.21
N CYS A 57 -3.59 17.23 11.93
CA CYS A 57 -4.66 17.29 12.93
C CYS A 57 -4.36 16.46 14.18
N ALA A 58 -3.65 15.32 14.05
CA ALA A 58 -3.17 14.54 15.18
C ALA A 58 -2.11 15.32 15.98
N ALA A 59 -1.15 15.95 15.29
CA ALA A 59 -0.11 16.78 15.92
C ALA A 59 -0.71 18.00 16.68
N GLU A 60 -1.75 18.64 16.15
CA GLU A 60 -2.49 19.72 16.84
C GLU A 60 -3.14 19.25 18.15
N ARG A 61 -3.47 17.94 18.26
CA ARG A 61 -3.94 17.31 19.50
C ARG A 61 -2.81 16.86 20.44
N GLY A 62 -1.55 17.08 20.07
CA GLY A 62 -0.37 16.65 20.82
C GLY A 62 0.12 15.23 20.45
N HIS A 63 -0.45 14.59 19.45
CA HIS A 63 -0.03 13.26 18.98
C HIS A 63 0.98 13.42 17.84
N CYS A 64 2.27 13.53 18.19
CA CYS A 64 3.34 13.73 17.21
C CYS A 64 3.85 12.41 16.59
N ILE A 65 3.55 11.25 17.19
CA ILE A 65 3.93 9.93 16.69
C ILE A 65 2.67 9.26 16.14
N VAL A 66 2.49 9.37 14.82
CA VAL A 66 1.30 8.86 14.11
C VAL A 66 1.70 7.69 13.23
N ALA A 67 0.97 6.57 13.36
CA ALA A 67 1.12 5.43 12.47
C ALA A 67 0.01 5.36 11.44
N GLY A 68 0.35 5.02 10.19
CA GLY A 68 -0.61 4.60 9.17
C GLY A 68 -0.68 3.09 9.07
N VAL A 69 -1.86 2.53 8.84
CA VAL A 69 -2.10 1.08 8.72
C VAL A 69 -2.98 0.80 7.51
N ASP A 70 -2.57 -0.19 6.71
CA ASP A 70 -3.33 -0.70 5.56
C ASP A 70 -3.03 -2.18 5.32
N GLU A 71 -3.83 -2.85 4.49
CA GLU A 71 -3.66 -4.24 4.14
C GLU A 71 -3.67 -4.49 2.62
N ALA A 72 -3.05 -5.59 2.21
CA ALA A 72 -3.12 -6.11 0.86
C ALA A 72 -3.48 -7.61 0.85
N GLY A 73 -4.33 -8.02 -0.08
CA GLY A 73 -4.60 -9.43 -0.29
C GLY A 73 -5.81 -9.98 0.47
N ARG A 74 -6.84 -9.19 0.77
CA ARG A 74 -8.10 -9.72 1.36
C ARG A 74 -8.92 -10.56 0.39
N GLY A 75 -8.98 -10.17 -0.89
CA GLY A 75 -9.81 -10.83 -1.89
C GLY A 75 -9.25 -12.06 -2.62
N PRO A 76 -7.93 -12.31 -2.68
CA PRO A 76 -7.37 -13.49 -3.34
C PRO A 76 -7.85 -14.83 -2.77
N LEU A 77 -7.88 -15.86 -3.63
CA LEU A 77 -8.19 -17.25 -3.28
C LEU A 77 -7.00 -17.98 -2.64
N ALA A 78 -5.78 -17.44 -2.82
CA ALA A 78 -4.55 -18.04 -2.29
C ALA A 78 -3.58 -16.99 -1.77
N GLY A 79 -2.72 -17.42 -0.84
CA GLY A 79 -1.70 -16.59 -0.20
C GLY A 79 -2.22 -15.80 1.01
N PRO A 80 -1.30 -15.18 1.76
CA PRO A 80 -1.63 -14.47 2.99
C PRO A 80 -2.36 -13.15 2.72
N VAL A 81 -2.97 -12.59 3.76
CA VAL A 81 -3.19 -11.15 3.85
C VAL A 81 -1.94 -10.53 4.47
N ALA A 82 -1.41 -9.50 3.83
CA ALA A 82 -0.30 -8.72 4.35
C ALA A 82 -0.86 -7.44 4.95
N VAL A 83 -0.49 -7.14 6.18
CA VAL A 83 -0.88 -5.92 6.89
C VAL A 83 0.37 -5.15 7.24
N ALA A 84 0.42 -3.86 6.90
CA ALA A 84 1.54 -3.01 7.23
C ALA A 84 1.13 -1.89 8.17
N ALA A 85 2.02 -1.56 9.11
CA ALA A 85 1.96 -0.36 9.92
C ALA A 85 3.27 0.42 9.76
N VAL A 86 3.20 1.76 9.65
CA VAL A 86 4.38 2.61 9.45
C VAL A 86 4.24 3.95 10.15
N ILE A 87 5.34 4.42 10.76
CA ILE A 87 5.51 5.77 11.27
C ILE A 87 6.48 6.48 10.35
N LEU A 88 6.00 7.49 9.63
CA LEU A 88 6.84 8.35 8.80
C LEU A 88 7.47 9.47 9.63
N PRO A 89 8.64 10.03 9.21
CA PRO A 89 9.15 11.27 9.79
C PRO A 89 8.12 12.40 9.62
N GLN A 90 8.12 13.36 10.56
CA GLN A 90 7.25 14.53 10.46
C GLN A 90 7.58 15.33 9.19
N GLU A 91 6.55 15.86 8.53
CA GLU A 91 6.66 16.67 7.30
C GLU A 91 7.47 16.00 6.18
N TYR A 92 7.47 14.65 6.14
CA TYR A 92 8.23 13.88 5.18
C TYR A 92 7.67 14.04 3.76
N LEU A 93 8.50 14.57 2.85
CA LEU A 93 8.12 14.82 1.47
C LEU A 93 8.50 13.64 0.56
N LEU A 94 7.71 12.60 0.53
CA LEU A 94 7.87 11.47 -0.37
C LEU A 94 7.14 11.73 -1.70
N LEU A 95 7.86 12.31 -2.67
CA LEU A 95 7.28 12.59 -3.99
C LEU A 95 6.73 11.30 -4.64
N ARG A 96 5.63 11.44 -5.37
CA ARG A 96 4.89 10.35 -6.03
C ARG A 96 4.13 9.40 -5.09
N LEU A 97 4.19 9.57 -3.77
CA LEU A 97 3.40 8.79 -2.82
C LEU A 97 1.90 8.90 -3.16
N ASN A 98 1.22 7.79 -3.32
CA ASN A 98 -0.20 7.70 -3.68
C ASN A 98 -0.75 6.32 -3.31
N ASP A 99 -2.07 6.14 -3.40
CA ASP A 99 -2.74 4.84 -3.39
C ASP A 99 -1.95 3.83 -4.26
N SER A 100 -1.55 2.71 -3.67
CA SER A 100 -0.68 1.70 -4.29
C SER A 100 -1.25 1.14 -5.61
N LYS A 101 -2.58 1.13 -5.76
CA LYS A 101 -3.29 0.63 -6.96
C LYS A 101 -3.17 1.58 -8.15
N LYS A 102 -2.88 2.88 -7.91
CA LYS A 102 -2.68 3.90 -8.95
C LYS A 102 -1.24 3.97 -9.45
N LEU A 103 -0.31 3.31 -8.77
CA LEU A 103 1.10 3.32 -9.10
C LEU A 103 1.49 2.15 -10.00
N SER A 104 2.43 2.36 -10.92
CA SER A 104 3.06 1.25 -11.63
C SER A 104 3.91 0.41 -10.65
N GLU A 105 4.14 -0.86 -10.98
CA GLU A 105 4.96 -1.76 -10.16
C GLU A 105 6.34 -1.16 -9.88
N LYS A 106 7.01 -0.63 -10.90
CA LYS A 106 8.32 0.03 -10.76
C LYS A 106 8.29 1.18 -9.74
N VAL A 107 7.27 2.05 -9.79
CA VAL A 107 7.15 3.17 -8.86
C VAL A 107 6.86 2.68 -7.43
N ARG A 108 6.03 1.62 -7.28
CA ARG A 108 5.78 1.03 -5.96
C ARG A 108 7.05 0.45 -5.34
N GLU A 109 7.86 -0.25 -6.14
CA GLU A 109 9.13 -0.80 -5.68
C GLU A 109 10.12 0.31 -5.25
N GLU A 110 10.27 1.37 -6.06
CA GLU A 110 11.09 2.52 -5.70
C GLU A 110 10.64 3.19 -4.40
N LEU A 111 9.32 3.39 -4.23
CA LEU A 111 8.76 3.98 -3.01
C LEU A 111 8.89 3.03 -1.81
N TYR A 112 8.73 1.73 -2.00
CA TYR A 112 8.92 0.73 -0.95
C TYR A 112 10.32 0.83 -0.36
N GLU A 113 11.37 0.81 -1.20
CA GLU A 113 12.75 0.91 -0.73
C GLU A 113 13.00 2.24 0.01
N THR A 114 12.43 3.33 -0.50
CA THR A 114 12.54 4.64 0.15
C THR A 114 11.82 4.66 1.52
N ILE A 115 10.61 4.11 1.60
CA ILE A 115 9.85 4.04 2.87
C ILE A 115 10.61 3.16 3.89
N VAL A 116 11.14 2.01 3.47
CA VAL A 116 11.91 1.11 4.34
C VAL A 116 13.16 1.79 4.88
N SER A 117 13.85 2.61 4.04
CA SER A 117 15.04 3.36 4.44
C SER A 117 14.76 4.50 5.41
N ASP A 118 13.67 5.22 5.20
CA ASP A 118 13.44 6.54 5.80
C ASP A 118 12.40 6.53 6.92
N ALA A 119 11.57 5.50 7.03
CA ALA A 119 10.56 5.39 8.08
C ALA A 119 11.20 5.38 9.48
N VAL A 120 10.56 6.05 10.43
CA VAL A 120 10.96 5.98 11.86
C VAL A 120 10.81 4.55 12.38
N SER A 121 9.72 3.88 11.98
CA SER A 121 9.47 2.48 12.27
C SER A 121 8.43 1.94 11.29
N TYR A 122 8.55 0.68 10.91
CA TYR A 122 7.52 -0.04 10.17
C TYR A 122 7.50 -1.51 10.54
N HIS A 123 6.38 -2.16 10.32
CA HIS A 123 6.24 -3.60 10.41
C HIS A 123 5.23 -4.10 9.37
N VAL A 124 5.50 -5.29 8.82
CA VAL A 124 4.56 -5.99 7.93
C VAL A 124 4.28 -7.37 8.50
N GLU A 125 3.02 -7.59 8.90
CA GLU A 125 2.53 -8.86 9.39
C GLU A 125 1.89 -9.65 8.24
N LEU A 126 2.18 -10.96 8.18
CA LEU A 126 1.66 -11.87 7.17
C LEU A 126 0.75 -12.91 7.83
N ILE A 127 -0.53 -12.83 7.57
CA ILE A 127 -1.52 -13.79 8.11
C ILE A 127 -1.82 -14.83 7.03
N ASP A 128 -1.51 -16.09 7.30
CA ASP A 128 -1.61 -17.19 6.37
C ASP A 128 -3.05 -17.64 6.05
N ALA A 129 -3.19 -18.50 5.04
CA ALA A 129 -4.47 -19.00 4.59
C ALA A 129 -5.19 -19.84 5.67
N GLU A 130 -4.47 -20.59 6.49
CA GLU A 130 -5.03 -21.41 7.55
C GLU A 130 -5.66 -20.55 8.64
N THR A 131 -4.97 -19.51 9.06
CA THR A 131 -5.48 -18.53 10.04
C THR A 131 -6.70 -17.78 9.49
N ILE A 132 -6.69 -17.40 8.20
CA ILE A 132 -7.84 -16.78 7.53
C ILE A 132 -9.05 -17.72 7.54
N ASP A 133 -8.85 -19.01 7.22
CA ASP A 133 -9.93 -20.00 7.22
C ASP A 133 -10.51 -20.25 8.61
N ARG A 134 -9.68 -20.17 9.65
CA ARG A 134 -10.09 -20.37 11.05
C ARG A 134 -10.87 -19.19 11.62
N MET A 135 -10.46 -17.95 11.32
CA MET A 135 -10.99 -16.74 11.96
C MET A 135 -11.97 -15.95 11.09
N ASN A 136 -12.04 -16.16 9.80
CA ASN A 136 -12.51 -15.34 8.68
C ASN A 136 -11.56 -14.19 8.35
N ILE A 137 -11.74 -13.62 7.14
CA ILE A 137 -10.83 -12.61 6.60
C ILE A 137 -10.85 -11.29 7.38
N LEU A 138 -11.98 -10.88 7.95
CA LEU A 138 -12.08 -9.64 8.70
C LEU A 138 -11.30 -9.73 10.02
N GLU A 139 -11.51 -10.79 10.78
CA GLU A 139 -10.82 -10.99 12.07
C GLU A 139 -9.33 -11.28 11.85
N ALA A 140 -8.96 -12.02 10.79
CA ALA A 140 -7.57 -12.22 10.39
C ALA A 140 -6.87 -10.89 10.05
N THR A 141 -7.56 -10.00 9.31
CA THR A 141 -7.05 -8.66 8.99
C THR A 141 -6.88 -7.82 10.26
N ARG A 142 -7.89 -7.79 11.14
CA ARG A 142 -7.82 -7.08 12.43
C ARG A 142 -6.67 -7.56 13.29
N LYS A 143 -6.52 -8.89 13.42
CA LYS A 143 -5.39 -9.49 14.13
C LYS A 143 -4.06 -8.97 13.58
N GLY A 144 -3.86 -9.04 12.26
CA GLY A 144 -2.64 -8.52 11.64
C GLY A 144 -2.42 -7.03 11.88
N MET A 145 -3.49 -6.21 11.90
CA MET A 145 -3.39 -4.79 12.21
C MET A 145 -2.96 -4.54 13.67
N TYR A 146 -3.53 -5.27 14.63
CA TYR A 146 -3.09 -5.18 16.03
C TYR A 146 -1.64 -5.58 16.20
N ASP A 147 -1.22 -6.69 15.59
CA ASP A 147 0.14 -7.20 15.69
C ASP A 147 1.14 -6.24 15.02
N ALA A 148 0.81 -5.71 13.84
CA ALA A 148 1.66 -4.75 13.14
C ALA A 148 1.83 -3.44 13.94
N VAL A 149 0.75 -2.90 14.53
CA VAL A 149 0.84 -1.69 15.38
C VAL A 149 1.62 -1.96 16.65
N ALA A 150 1.43 -3.12 17.28
CA ALA A 150 2.14 -3.48 18.51
C ALA A 150 3.67 -3.65 18.32
N ALA A 151 4.10 -3.98 17.10
CA ALA A 151 5.51 -4.14 16.75
C ALA A 151 6.26 -2.83 16.50
N LEU A 152 5.55 -1.68 16.39
CA LEU A 152 6.18 -0.38 16.12
C LEU A 152 6.91 0.18 17.35
N LEU A 153 8.12 0.72 17.11
CA LEU A 153 8.95 1.41 18.10
C LEU A 153 9.45 2.75 17.49
N PRO A 154 9.12 3.91 18.11
CA PRO A 154 8.37 4.10 19.35
C PRO A 154 6.88 3.75 19.17
N THR A 155 6.19 3.46 20.28
CA THR A 155 4.75 3.21 20.28
C THR A 155 4.01 4.43 19.75
N PRO A 156 3.12 4.29 18.74
CA PRO A 156 2.37 5.42 18.20
C PRO A 156 1.39 6.01 19.24
N GLN A 157 1.20 7.30 19.18
CA GLN A 157 0.21 8.02 20.00
C GLN A 157 -1.18 8.02 19.34
N GLU A 158 -1.20 7.97 18.00
CA GLU A 158 -2.43 7.85 17.21
C GLU A 158 -2.18 6.92 16.00
N VAL A 159 -3.22 6.17 15.62
CA VAL A 159 -3.20 5.23 14.49
C VAL A 159 -4.28 5.60 13.49
N LEU A 160 -3.87 5.87 12.24
CA LEU A 160 -4.75 6.09 11.10
C LEU A 160 -4.89 4.79 10.31
N ILE A 161 -6.13 4.32 10.07
CA ILE A 161 -6.38 2.98 9.54
C ILE A 161 -7.25 3.09 8.29
N ASP A 162 -6.90 2.36 7.20
CA ASP A 162 -7.79 2.29 6.04
C ASP A 162 -9.04 1.46 6.36
N ALA A 163 -10.19 2.11 6.36
CA ALA A 163 -11.56 1.57 6.41
C ALA A 163 -11.90 0.56 7.55
N VAL A 164 -10.92 -0.08 8.21
CA VAL A 164 -11.16 -1.10 9.24
C VAL A 164 -11.16 -0.46 10.63
N ALA A 165 -12.17 -0.76 11.44
CA ALA A 165 -12.19 -0.32 12.84
C ALA A 165 -11.43 -1.28 13.75
N LEU A 166 -10.59 -0.75 14.64
CA LEU A 166 -9.83 -1.47 15.67
C LEU A 166 -10.25 -0.99 17.07
N PRO A 167 -11.37 -1.47 17.62
CA PRO A 167 -11.98 -0.90 18.82
C PRO A 167 -11.17 -1.10 20.12
N HIS A 168 -10.19 -2.01 20.13
CA HIS A 168 -9.43 -2.37 21.31
C HIS A 168 -7.99 -1.82 21.30
N LEU A 169 -7.66 -0.86 20.44
CA LEU A 169 -6.38 -0.14 20.52
C LEU A 169 -6.33 0.70 21.80
N ARG A 170 -5.17 0.69 22.45
CA ARG A 170 -4.93 1.46 23.69
C ARG A 170 -4.64 2.95 23.44
N MET A 171 -4.26 3.28 22.20
CA MET A 171 -3.99 4.64 21.74
C MET A 171 -5.17 5.18 20.93
N ALA A 172 -5.18 6.49 20.67
CA ALA A 172 -6.13 7.11 19.76
C ALA A 172 -6.09 6.44 18.37
N SER A 173 -7.24 6.24 17.75
CA SER A 173 -7.30 5.66 16.41
C SER A 173 -8.44 6.24 15.59
N GLN A 174 -8.21 6.36 14.28
CA GLN A 174 -9.21 6.84 13.33
C GLN A 174 -9.26 5.95 12.10
N SER A 175 -10.44 5.38 11.81
CA SER A 175 -10.70 4.67 10.55
C SER A 175 -11.10 5.65 9.47
N ILE A 176 -10.41 5.63 8.33
CA ILE A 176 -10.57 6.58 7.22
C ILE A 176 -10.92 5.82 5.97
N VAL A 177 -12.14 5.97 5.46
CA VAL A 177 -12.56 5.35 4.19
C VAL A 177 -11.74 5.92 3.03
N LYS A 178 -11.08 5.04 2.27
CA LYS A 178 -10.10 5.38 1.24
C LYS A 178 -8.92 6.17 1.84
N GLY A 179 -8.43 5.74 2.97
CA GLY A 179 -7.35 6.36 3.71
C GLY A 179 -6.04 6.39 2.91
N ASP A 180 -5.79 5.37 2.10
CA ASP A 180 -4.68 5.25 1.16
C ASP A 180 -4.57 6.42 0.13
N ALA A 181 -5.68 7.09 -0.14
CA ALA A 181 -5.74 8.28 -0.99
C ALA A 181 -5.72 9.60 -0.20
N LYS A 182 -5.87 9.59 1.13
CA LYS A 182 -6.12 10.76 1.97
C LYS A 182 -5.07 11.02 3.04
N SER A 183 -4.37 9.99 3.52
CA SER A 183 -3.32 10.05 4.52
C SER A 183 -2.01 9.53 3.95
N ALA A 184 -0.94 10.26 4.16
CA ALA A 184 0.39 9.88 3.71
C ALA A 184 0.90 8.62 4.42
N SER A 185 0.64 8.49 5.71
CA SER A 185 1.04 7.31 6.49
C SER A 185 0.28 6.06 6.04
N ILE A 186 -1.04 6.16 5.76
CA ILE A 186 -1.82 5.02 5.22
C ILE A 186 -1.35 4.66 3.82
N ALA A 187 -1.08 5.64 2.93
CA ALA A 187 -0.55 5.39 1.59
C ALA A 187 0.80 4.66 1.63
N ALA A 188 1.68 5.02 2.56
CA ALA A 188 2.95 4.33 2.76
C ALA A 188 2.74 2.89 3.25
N ALA A 189 1.83 2.66 4.21
CA ALA A 189 1.44 1.32 4.67
C ALA A 189 0.89 0.47 3.51
N SER A 190 0.02 1.04 2.66
CA SER A 190 -0.52 0.39 1.46
C SER A 190 0.58 -0.13 0.53
N ILE A 191 1.61 0.69 0.29
CA ILE A 191 2.76 0.28 -0.53
C ILE A 191 3.54 -0.84 0.14
N LEU A 192 3.84 -0.74 1.44
CA LEU A 192 4.56 -1.78 2.17
C LEU A 192 3.82 -3.11 2.15
N ALA A 193 2.53 -3.12 2.45
CA ALA A 193 1.70 -4.32 2.42
C ALA A 193 1.65 -4.94 1.01
N LYS A 194 1.41 -4.10 -0.01
CA LYS A 194 1.26 -4.54 -1.40
C LYS A 194 2.54 -5.14 -1.96
N VAL A 195 3.68 -4.44 -1.82
CA VAL A 195 4.96 -4.91 -2.36
C VAL A 195 5.43 -6.17 -1.64
N THR A 196 5.36 -6.20 -0.31
CA THR A 196 5.74 -7.39 0.48
C THR A 196 4.93 -8.61 0.04
N ARG A 197 3.59 -8.45 -0.09
CA ARG A 197 2.74 -9.55 -0.54
C ARG A 197 3.06 -9.98 -1.97
N ASP A 198 3.22 -9.05 -2.90
CA ASP A 198 3.49 -9.38 -4.31
C ASP A 198 4.83 -10.11 -4.47
N ARG A 199 5.88 -9.70 -3.76
CA ARG A 199 7.18 -10.39 -3.71
C ARG A 199 7.06 -11.82 -3.17
N LEU A 200 6.26 -12.00 -2.11
CA LEU A 200 5.99 -13.33 -1.57
C LEU A 200 5.24 -14.22 -2.55
N MET A 201 4.26 -13.68 -3.29
CA MET A 201 3.54 -14.43 -4.31
C MET A 201 4.43 -14.84 -5.48
N LEU A 202 5.48 -14.07 -5.82
CA LEU A 202 6.53 -14.47 -6.78
C LEU A 202 7.37 -15.65 -6.26
N THR A 203 7.63 -15.70 -4.96
CA THR A 203 8.33 -16.83 -4.32
C THR A 203 7.47 -18.08 -4.36
N TYR A 204 6.20 -17.96 -4.01
CA TYR A 204 5.24 -19.08 -4.09
C TYR A 204 4.99 -19.59 -5.50
N ASP A 205 5.13 -18.74 -6.51
CA ASP A 205 5.05 -19.20 -7.92
C ASP A 205 6.16 -20.19 -8.28
N LYS A 206 7.36 -20.00 -7.73
CA LYS A 206 8.48 -20.93 -7.93
C LYS A 206 8.25 -22.26 -7.21
N GLU A 207 7.59 -22.24 -6.07
CA GLU A 207 7.28 -23.42 -5.26
C GLU A 207 6.08 -24.20 -5.84
N TYR A 208 5.09 -23.46 -6.36
CA TYR A 208 3.84 -24.02 -6.92
C TYR A 208 3.61 -23.52 -8.36
N PRO A 209 4.47 -23.85 -9.33
CA PRO A 209 4.47 -23.21 -10.66
C PRO A 209 3.20 -23.48 -11.49
N VAL A 210 2.45 -24.54 -11.15
CA VAL A 210 1.24 -24.93 -11.87
C VAL A 210 0.07 -23.97 -11.71
N TYR A 211 0.11 -23.07 -10.71
CA TYR A 211 -1.00 -22.15 -10.43
C TYR A 211 -0.84 -20.77 -11.06
N GLY A 212 0.39 -20.33 -11.41
CA GLY A 212 0.64 -19.04 -12.04
C GLY A 212 0.51 -17.84 -11.09
N PHE A 213 0.90 -18.00 -9.83
CA PHE A 213 0.83 -16.95 -8.79
C PHE A 213 1.61 -15.68 -9.14
N ALA A 214 2.66 -15.78 -9.95
CA ALA A 214 3.41 -14.62 -10.42
C ALA A 214 2.57 -13.65 -11.25
N GLN A 215 1.56 -14.14 -11.97
CA GLN A 215 0.71 -13.32 -12.83
C GLN A 215 -0.42 -12.68 -12.04
N HIS A 216 -1.26 -13.48 -11.41
CA HIS A 216 -2.50 -13.03 -10.78
C HIS A 216 -2.43 -12.88 -9.26
N LYS A 217 -1.27 -13.07 -8.64
CA LYS A 217 -1.03 -12.89 -7.20
C LYS A 217 -2.05 -13.60 -6.30
N GLY A 218 -2.58 -14.76 -6.75
CA GLY A 218 -3.58 -15.55 -6.04
C GLY A 218 -5.03 -15.11 -6.23
N TYR A 219 -5.32 -14.07 -7.02
CA TYR A 219 -6.68 -13.67 -7.34
C TYR A 219 -7.39 -14.74 -8.21
N GLY A 220 -8.72 -14.82 -8.09
CA GLY A 220 -9.55 -15.82 -8.78
C GLY A 220 -9.75 -15.51 -10.25
N THR A 221 -8.66 -15.40 -11.02
CA THR A 221 -8.73 -15.29 -12.48
C THR A 221 -9.17 -16.64 -13.07
N ARG A 222 -9.55 -16.63 -14.34
CA ARG A 222 -9.96 -17.84 -15.04
C ARG A 222 -8.85 -18.89 -15.02
N GLU A 223 -7.62 -18.48 -15.28
CA GLU A 223 -6.44 -19.34 -15.31
C GLU A 223 -6.19 -19.99 -13.95
N HIS A 224 -6.33 -19.21 -12.86
CA HIS A 224 -6.17 -19.72 -11.50
C HIS A 224 -7.25 -20.77 -11.16
N ILE A 225 -8.51 -20.48 -11.50
CA ILE A 225 -9.64 -21.39 -11.26
C ILE A 225 -9.47 -22.68 -12.08
N GLU A 226 -9.03 -22.60 -13.34
CA GLU A 226 -8.75 -23.75 -14.18
C GLU A 226 -7.58 -24.59 -13.62
N ALA A 227 -6.52 -23.94 -13.10
CA ALA A 227 -5.42 -24.63 -12.43
C ALA A 227 -5.90 -25.38 -11.18
N ILE A 228 -6.75 -24.77 -10.35
CA ILE A 228 -7.34 -25.41 -9.17
C ILE A 228 -8.21 -26.63 -9.56
N ARG A 229 -8.99 -26.52 -10.64
CA ARG A 229 -9.79 -27.64 -11.15
C ARG A 229 -8.93 -28.82 -11.58
N LYS A 230 -7.81 -28.51 -12.26
CA LYS A 230 -6.91 -29.53 -12.82
C LYS A 230 -6.00 -30.18 -11.78
N TYR A 231 -5.38 -29.37 -10.92
CA TYR A 231 -4.34 -29.83 -10.00
C TYR A 231 -4.79 -29.95 -8.54
N GLY A 232 -6.00 -29.52 -8.24
CA GLY A 232 -6.50 -29.42 -6.85
C GLY A 232 -6.04 -28.13 -6.16
N ILE A 233 -6.18 -28.10 -4.84
CA ILE A 233 -5.70 -27.01 -4.00
C ILE A 233 -4.33 -27.33 -3.41
N CYS A 234 -3.50 -26.31 -3.16
CA CYS A 234 -2.29 -26.41 -2.35
C CYS A 234 -2.52 -25.73 -0.97
N PRO A 235 -1.57 -25.84 -0.02
CA PRO A 235 -1.70 -25.26 1.33
C PRO A 235 -1.94 -23.74 1.35
N LEU A 236 -1.59 -23.03 0.28
CA LEU A 236 -1.78 -21.59 0.18
C LEU A 236 -3.23 -21.18 -0.10
N HIS A 237 -4.10 -22.12 -0.52
CA HIS A 237 -5.48 -21.82 -0.87
C HIS A 237 -6.37 -21.68 0.35
N ARG A 238 -7.23 -20.65 0.31
CA ARG A 238 -8.21 -20.35 1.35
C ARG A 238 -9.48 -21.20 1.14
N LYS A 239 -9.64 -22.23 1.95
CA LYS A 239 -10.70 -23.27 1.78
C LYS A 239 -12.11 -22.72 2.03
N THR A 240 -12.22 -21.64 2.78
CA THR A 240 -13.51 -21.00 3.09
C THR A 240 -13.99 -20.02 2.02
N PHE A 241 -13.12 -19.68 1.03
CA PHE A 241 -13.44 -18.73 -0.03
C PHE A 241 -14.13 -19.42 -1.21
N GLU A 242 -15.15 -18.76 -1.78
CA GLU A 242 -15.73 -19.22 -3.05
C GLU A 242 -14.81 -18.84 -4.24
N PRO A 243 -14.66 -19.69 -5.25
CA PRO A 243 -15.36 -20.97 -5.47
C PRO A 243 -14.68 -22.20 -4.83
N ILE A 244 -13.57 -22.06 -4.12
CA ILE A 244 -12.80 -23.18 -3.56
C ILE A 244 -13.66 -24.02 -2.61
N ARG A 245 -14.42 -23.36 -1.72
CA ARG A 245 -15.32 -24.02 -0.78
C ARG A 245 -16.27 -24.99 -1.49
N SER A 246 -16.96 -24.51 -2.52
CA SER A 246 -17.87 -25.33 -3.32
C SER A 246 -17.17 -26.49 -4.04
N MET A 247 -15.96 -26.26 -4.56
CA MET A 247 -15.16 -27.30 -5.25
C MET A 247 -14.75 -28.43 -4.30
N ILE A 248 -14.40 -28.12 -3.06
CA ILE A 248 -14.01 -29.13 -2.06
C ILE A 248 -15.24 -29.93 -1.61
N THR A 249 -16.38 -29.26 -1.38
CA THR A 249 -17.62 -29.92 -0.92
C THR A 249 -18.16 -30.88 -1.98
N ASN A 250 -18.17 -30.48 -3.26
CA ASN A 250 -18.65 -31.33 -4.36
C ASN A 250 -17.77 -32.55 -4.60
N ARG A 251 -16.45 -32.47 -4.37
CA ARG A 251 -15.55 -33.64 -4.48
C ARG A 251 -15.86 -34.68 -3.40
N LYS A 252 -16.17 -34.25 -2.17
CA LYS A 252 -16.56 -35.19 -1.10
C LYS A 252 -17.90 -35.89 -1.35
N GLY A 253 -18.83 -35.24 -2.07
CA GLY A 253 -20.12 -35.87 -2.44
C GLY A 253 -20.01 -36.94 -3.53
N CYS A 254 -18.95 -36.94 -4.33
CA CYS A 254 -18.76 -37.95 -5.38
C CYS A 254 -18.06 -39.24 -4.90
N GLU A 255 -17.38 -39.20 -3.74
CA GLU A 255 -16.77 -40.39 -3.12
C GLU A 255 -17.80 -41.31 -2.43
N TYR A 256 -19.02 -40.83 -2.17
CA TYR A 256 -20.11 -41.61 -1.58
C TYR A 256 -21.06 -42.27 -2.61
N CYS A 257 -20.81 -42.09 -3.92
CA CYS A 257 -21.60 -42.67 -5.00
C CYS A 257 -20.86 -43.79 -5.78
N ALA A 258 -19.80 -44.34 -5.22
CA ALA A 258 -19.05 -45.48 -5.81
C ALA A 258 -19.10 -46.67 -4.82
N ASP A 259 -20.31 -47.31 -4.71
CA ASP A 259 -20.54 -48.70 -4.27
C ASP A 259 -21.69 -49.30 -5.09
#